data_3a5888c5c571b9a67300a6116d360595
#
_entry.id   3a5888c5c571b9a67300a6116d360595
#
_cell.length_a   1.000
_cell.length_b   1.000
_cell.length_c   1.000
_cell.angle_alpha   90.00
_cell.angle_beta   90.00
_cell.angle_gamma   90.00
#
_symmetry.space_group_name_H-M   'P 1'
#
loop_
_entity.id
_entity.type
_entity.pdbx_description
1 polymer ?
#
loop_
_entity_poly.entity_id
_entity_poly.type
_entity_poly.pdbx_seq_one_letter_code
_entity_poly.pdbx_strand_id
1 'polypeptide(L)'
;VDRNKQIDQWPAEESVAEILEETRCGGGPALNVSLALRGLSDRLPIEVVGLVGDDEDGRYVRTSMHDHDIDGTQLHTDDRAPTSFTEVMAVVGTGRRTFFHRSGVSAHLDPDHFDLSVTRSRVFHVGYPGIHELMDGPWGHDASGWVTVLKEARAAGLETSIDLVSVEPGRIATVGRPCLPYLDHLIVNDVEIGGLAGIETVRGGVTDVDACRAAAATVLGHGSMETVIVHFPLGAVAATRNGSRISEPSVSVPPAEVVASNGAGDAFAAGVLFAIHEHWTLADGLRLGHAAAAASLRSLSTVGGVVDHRSCLALADRWGRRPRLD
;
A
#
# COMPACT_ATOMS: atom_id res chain seq x y z
N VAL A 1 -6.53 7.72 8.92
CA VAL A 1 -5.70 7.72 10.14
C VAL A 1 -5.76 6.33 10.77
N ASP A 2 -4.62 5.81 11.23
CA ASP A 2 -4.56 4.56 11.99
C ASP A 2 -4.37 4.87 13.48
N ARG A 3 -5.18 4.24 14.32
CA ARG A 3 -5.13 4.29 15.77
C ARG A 3 -4.68 2.94 16.28
N ASN A 4 -3.37 2.79 16.44
CA ASN A 4 -2.74 1.54 16.89
C ASN A 4 -2.89 1.40 18.38
N LYS A 5 -3.43 0.26 18.83
CA LYS A 5 -3.60 -0.09 20.24
C LYS A 5 -2.96 -1.44 20.51
N GLN A 6 -2.11 -1.47 21.51
CA GLN A 6 -1.52 -2.73 22.02
C GLN A 6 -2.40 -3.29 23.12
N ILE A 7 -2.68 -4.58 23.05
CA ILE A 7 -3.41 -5.35 24.06
C ILE A 7 -2.60 -6.60 24.44
N ASP A 8 -2.76 -7.10 25.63
CA ASP A 8 -2.07 -8.32 26.07
C ASP A 8 -2.59 -9.56 25.33
N GLN A 9 -3.92 -9.71 25.28
CA GLN A 9 -4.59 -10.82 24.61
C GLN A 9 -5.91 -10.35 24.00
N TRP A 10 -6.39 -11.09 23.00
CA TRP A 10 -7.71 -10.84 22.44
C TRP A 10 -8.79 -11.17 23.48
N PRO A 11 -9.68 -10.23 23.85
CA PRO A 11 -10.70 -10.48 24.86
C PRO A 11 -11.77 -11.45 24.33
N ALA A 12 -12.38 -12.19 25.25
CA ALA A 12 -13.63 -12.89 24.96
C ALA A 12 -14.78 -11.88 24.75
N GLU A 13 -15.85 -12.28 24.08
CA GLU A 13 -17.05 -11.47 24.02
C GLU A 13 -17.55 -11.08 25.42
N GLU A 14 -18.12 -9.89 25.54
CA GLU A 14 -18.63 -9.32 26.81
C GLU A 14 -17.58 -9.12 27.92
N SER A 15 -16.26 -9.20 27.59
CA SER A 15 -15.19 -8.95 28.54
C SER A 15 -14.44 -7.66 28.27
N VAL A 16 -13.72 -7.16 29.28
CA VAL A 16 -12.88 -5.96 29.20
C VAL A 16 -11.42 -6.38 28.95
N ALA A 17 -10.76 -5.74 28.00
CA ALA A 17 -9.31 -5.81 27.83
C ALA A 17 -8.70 -4.43 28.09
N GLU A 18 -7.51 -4.40 28.66
CA GLU A 18 -6.74 -3.18 28.86
C GLU A 18 -5.98 -2.82 27.58
N ILE A 19 -6.01 -1.54 27.22
CA ILE A 19 -5.12 -0.99 26.18
C ILE A 19 -3.83 -0.58 26.89
N LEU A 20 -2.74 -1.27 26.56
CA LEU A 20 -1.44 -1.07 27.17
C LEU A 20 -0.72 0.16 26.60
N GLU A 21 -0.89 0.40 25.30
CA GLU A 21 -0.29 1.53 24.59
C GLU A 21 -1.21 1.96 23.44
N GLU A 22 -1.28 3.25 23.18
CA GLU A 22 -2.00 3.81 22.04
C GLU A 22 -1.10 4.77 21.27
N THR A 23 -1.10 4.65 19.94
CA THR A 23 -0.36 5.53 19.04
C THR A 23 -1.23 5.89 17.84
N ARG A 24 -1.30 7.19 17.52
CA ARG A 24 -1.95 7.70 16.31
C ARG A 24 -0.90 7.93 15.23
N CYS A 25 -1.17 7.48 14.02
CA CYS A 25 -0.27 7.67 12.88
C CYS A 25 -1.05 7.84 11.58
N GLY A 26 -0.33 8.10 10.49
CA GLY A 26 -0.90 8.06 9.15
C GLY A 26 -1.55 6.72 8.86
N GLY A 27 -2.58 6.73 8.04
CA GLY A 27 -3.29 5.54 7.60
C GLY A 27 -3.75 5.69 6.16
N GLY A 28 -3.89 4.56 5.50
CA GLY A 28 -4.22 4.48 4.08
C GLY A 28 -3.02 4.74 3.16
N PRO A 29 -3.02 4.15 1.95
CA PRO A 29 -1.85 4.14 1.06
C PRO A 29 -1.47 5.55 0.60
N ALA A 30 -2.43 6.43 0.28
CA ALA A 30 -2.13 7.78 -0.19
C ALA A 30 -1.21 8.54 0.78
N LEU A 31 -1.49 8.50 2.09
CA LEU A 31 -0.63 9.14 3.08
C LEU A 31 0.61 8.31 3.40
N ASN A 32 0.49 7.01 3.61
CA ASN A 32 1.61 6.16 4.00
C ASN A 32 2.67 6.06 2.90
N VAL A 33 2.25 5.82 1.65
CA VAL A 33 3.18 5.75 0.50
C VAL A 33 3.84 7.10 0.28
N SER A 34 3.10 8.22 0.38
CA SER A 34 3.67 9.55 0.19
C SER A 34 4.70 9.91 1.28
N LEU A 35 4.43 9.59 2.55
CA LEU A 35 5.37 9.77 3.65
C LEU A 35 6.62 8.89 3.48
N ALA A 36 6.44 7.63 3.06
CA ALA A 36 7.57 6.73 2.79
C ALA A 36 8.42 7.24 1.62
N LEU A 37 7.81 7.68 0.51
CA LEU A 37 8.50 8.29 -0.61
C LEU A 37 9.29 9.55 -0.20
N ARG A 38 8.70 10.40 0.64
CA ARG A 38 9.40 11.57 1.20
C ARG A 38 10.56 11.17 2.10
N GLY A 39 10.41 10.09 2.88
CA GLY A 39 11.51 9.50 3.65
C GLY A 39 12.66 9.02 2.74
N LEU A 40 12.34 8.37 1.62
CA LEU A 40 13.33 7.88 0.66
C LEU A 40 14.05 9.00 -0.09
N SER A 41 13.38 10.16 -0.32
CA SER A 41 13.96 11.32 -1.01
C SER A 41 13.25 12.62 -0.66
N ASP A 42 14.03 13.63 -0.31
CA ASP A 42 13.59 15.01 -0.10
C ASP A 42 13.32 15.78 -1.41
N ARG A 43 13.69 15.22 -2.56
CA ARG A 43 13.63 15.87 -3.88
C ARG A 43 12.45 15.43 -4.73
N LEU A 44 11.79 14.34 -4.36
CA LEU A 44 10.69 13.79 -5.15
C LEU A 44 9.46 14.71 -5.03
N PRO A 45 8.89 15.24 -6.12
CA PRO A 45 7.62 15.93 -6.06
C PRO A 45 6.51 14.90 -5.78
N ILE A 46 5.72 15.16 -4.74
CA ILE A 46 4.66 14.25 -4.29
C ILE A 46 3.36 15.03 -4.17
N GLU A 47 2.33 14.58 -4.86
CA GLU A 47 0.98 15.13 -4.82
C GLU A 47 0.04 14.05 -4.25
N VAL A 48 -0.95 14.47 -3.45
CA VAL A 48 -1.95 13.56 -2.87
C VAL A 48 -3.36 14.07 -3.20
N VAL A 49 -4.19 13.15 -3.69
CA VAL A 49 -5.64 13.37 -3.90
C VAL A 49 -6.41 12.55 -2.88
N GLY A 50 -7.42 13.13 -2.25
CA GLY A 50 -8.27 12.42 -1.29
C GLY A 50 -9.26 13.29 -0.56
N LEU A 51 -9.98 12.69 0.39
CA LEU A 51 -10.95 13.36 1.25
C LEU A 51 -10.57 13.24 2.73
N VAL A 52 -10.74 14.33 3.45
CA VAL A 52 -10.71 14.39 4.91
C VAL A 52 -11.95 15.08 5.46
N GLY A 53 -12.35 14.76 6.66
CA GLY A 53 -13.40 15.50 7.39
C GLY A 53 -12.90 16.83 7.94
N ASP A 54 -13.81 17.71 8.32
CA ASP A 54 -13.49 18.92 9.11
C ASP A 54 -13.41 18.56 10.61
N ASP A 55 -12.44 17.71 10.94
CA ASP A 55 -12.23 17.19 12.28
C ASP A 55 -10.74 17.15 12.68
N GLU A 56 -10.45 16.63 13.86
CA GLU A 56 -9.08 16.54 14.36
C GLU A 56 -8.20 15.61 13.53
N ASP A 57 -8.76 14.49 13.03
CA ASP A 57 -8.04 13.56 12.17
C ASP A 57 -7.74 14.16 10.79
N GLY A 58 -8.67 14.96 10.22
CA GLY A 58 -8.45 15.71 9.00
C GLY A 58 -7.34 16.76 9.14
N ARG A 59 -7.34 17.49 10.26
CA ARG A 59 -6.25 18.43 10.57
C ARG A 59 -4.91 17.72 10.75
N TYR A 60 -4.91 16.57 11.42
CA TYR A 60 -3.70 15.74 11.56
C TYR A 60 -3.12 15.33 10.20
N VAL A 61 -3.95 14.86 9.27
CA VAL A 61 -3.50 14.48 7.90
C VAL A 61 -2.90 15.68 7.19
N ARG A 62 -3.57 16.83 7.19
CA ARG A 62 -3.07 18.06 6.55
C ARG A 62 -1.75 18.54 7.14
N THR A 63 -1.65 18.55 8.46
CA THR A 63 -0.41 18.93 9.16
C THR A 63 0.71 17.96 8.81
N SER A 64 0.44 16.65 8.82
CA SER A 64 1.44 15.64 8.45
C SER A 64 1.95 15.84 7.02
N MET A 65 1.09 16.15 6.06
CA MET A 65 1.50 16.43 4.68
C MET A 65 2.33 17.71 4.58
N HIS A 66 1.88 18.79 5.23
CA HIS A 66 2.60 20.07 5.26
C HIS A 66 4.02 19.92 5.85
N ASP A 67 4.14 19.24 7.00
CA ASP A 67 5.40 19.05 7.70
C ASP A 67 6.42 18.20 6.90
N HIS A 68 5.92 17.42 5.93
CA HIS A 68 6.73 16.60 5.04
C HIS A 68 6.80 17.15 3.61
N ASP A 69 6.41 18.41 3.37
CA ASP A 69 6.45 19.04 2.04
C ASP A 69 5.77 18.17 0.95
N ILE A 70 4.57 17.66 1.26
CA ILE A 70 3.71 16.90 0.34
C ILE A 70 2.59 17.82 -0.14
N ASP A 71 2.40 17.93 -1.45
CA ASP A 71 1.35 18.76 -2.04
C ASP A 71 -0.03 18.14 -1.77
N GLY A 72 -0.82 18.84 -0.97
CA GLY A 72 -2.19 18.50 -0.62
C GLY A 72 -3.23 19.41 -1.29
N THR A 73 -2.91 20.07 -2.40
CA THR A 73 -3.83 20.97 -3.09
C THR A 73 -5.15 20.27 -3.45
N GLN A 74 -5.10 18.99 -3.79
CA GLN A 74 -6.27 18.15 -4.07
C GLN A 74 -6.70 17.27 -2.87
N LEU A 75 -6.25 17.58 -1.66
CA LEU A 75 -6.83 16.99 -0.45
C LEU A 75 -8.08 17.80 -0.05
N HIS A 76 -9.24 17.33 -0.46
CA HIS A 76 -10.51 18.02 -0.24
C HIS A 76 -11.04 17.83 1.18
N THR A 77 -11.91 18.73 1.63
CA THR A 77 -12.64 18.62 2.89
C THR A 77 -14.11 18.31 2.61
N ASP A 78 -14.66 17.32 3.31
CA ASP A 78 -16.07 16.96 3.26
C ASP A 78 -16.62 16.94 4.69
N ASP A 79 -17.68 17.71 4.97
CA ASP A 79 -18.28 17.84 6.29
C ASP A 79 -19.42 16.84 6.56
N ARG A 80 -19.77 16.02 5.56
CA ARG A 80 -20.86 15.02 5.66
C ARG A 80 -20.55 13.85 6.59
N ALA A 81 -19.27 13.55 6.82
CA ALA A 81 -18.82 12.48 7.69
C ALA A 81 -17.44 12.79 8.29
N PRO A 82 -17.03 12.11 9.39
CA PRO A 82 -15.69 12.28 9.91
C PRO A 82 -14.63 11.69 8.97
N THR A 83 -13.37 12.10 9.16
CA THR A 83 -12.20 11.50 8.50
C THR A 83 -12.19 9.99 8.72
N SER A 84 -11.83 9.25 7.68
CA SER A 84 -11.68 7.79 7.74
C SER A 84 -10.61 7.39 8.75
N PHE A 85 -10.88 6.35 9.52
CA PHE A 85 -9.88 5.82 10.45
C PHE A 85 -9.97 4.29 10.58
N THR A 86 -8.88 3.71 11.04
CA THR A 86 -8.79 2.29 11.38
C THR A 86 -8.29 2.13 12.80
N GLU A 87 -9.08 1.46 13.65
CA GLU A 87 -8.61 0.96 14.94
C GLU A 87 -7.82 -0.33 14.68
N VAL A 88 -6.56 -0.34 15.05
CA VAL A 88 -5.65 -1.48 14.86
C VAL A 88 -5.34 -2.08 16.22
N MET A 89 -5.94 -3.23 16.52
CA MET A 89 -5.66 -3.97 17.75
C MET A 89 -4.52 -4.95 17.52
N ALA A 90 -3.39 -4.74 18.21
CA ALA A 90 -2.21 -5.58 18.14
C ALA A 90 -2.01 -6.35 19.44
N VAL A 91 -1.96 -7.68 19.38
CA VAL A 91 -1.68 -8.53 20.55
C VAL A 91 -0.16 -8.64 20.74
N VAL A 92 0.36 -8.10 21.85
CA VAL A 92 1.80 -8.01 22.13
C VAL A 92 2.49 -9.38 22.05
N GLY A 93 1.90 -10.41 22.67
CA GLY A 93 2.53 -11.75 22.75
C GLY A 93 2.63 -12.50 21.41
N THR A 94 1.77 -12.17 20.42
CA THR A 94 1.70 -12.89 19.14
C THR A 94 2.04 -12.01 17.95
N GLY A 95 2.04 -10.68 18.10
CA GLY A 95 2.17 -9.72 17.00
C GLY A 95 0.98 -9.73 16.02
N ARG A 96 -0.08 -10.51 16.29
CA ARG A 96 -1.27 -10.59 15.42
C ARG A 96 -2.09 -9.32 15.55
N ARG A 97 -2.68 -8.87 14.43
CA ARG A 97 -3.46 -7.64 14.37
C ARG A 97 -4.87 -7.91 13.84
N THR A 98 -5.80 -7.10 14.30
CA THR A 98 -7.18 -7.05 13.80
C THR A 98 -7.53 -5.59 13.53
N PHE A 99 -8.19 -5.34 12.42
CA PHE A 99 -8.49 -4.02 11.92
C PHE A 99 -10.00 -3.76 11.99
N PHE A 100 -10.40 -2.62 12.55
CA PHE A 100 -11.78 -2.13 12.55
C PHE A 100 -11.80 -0.81 11.78
N HIS A 101 -12.25 -0.87 10.54
CA HIS A 101 -12.22 0.27 9.65
C HIS A 101 -13.56 1.02 9.66
N ARG A 102 -13.46 2.36 9.69
CA ARG A 102 -14.57 3.28 9.45
C ARG A 102 -14.26 4.10 8.21
N SER A 103 -15.08 3.92 7.16
CA SER A 103 -14.89 4.59 5.87
C SER A 103 -15.02 6.11 5.95
N GLY A 104 -15.92 6.64 6.82
CA GLY A 104 -16.09 8.09 6.98
C GLY A 104 -16.26 8.78 5.64
N VAL A 105 -15.58 9.92 5.45
CA VAL A 105 -15.64 10.70 4.19
C VAL A 105 -15.08 9.95 2.98
N SER A 106 -14.21 8.94 3.17
CA SER A 106 -13.70 8.16 2.04
C SER A 106 -14.79 7.39 1.29
N ALA A 107 -15.97 7.17 1.93
CA ALA A 107 -17.12 6.63 1.24
C ALA A 107 -17.67 7.57 0.14
N HIS A 108 -17.40 8.88 0.27
CA HIS A 108 -17.85 9.92 -0.65
C HIS A 108 -16.81 10.29 -1.72
N LEU A 109 -15.62 9.71 -1.68
CA LEU A 109 -14.62 9.92 -2.73
C LEU A 109 -15.17 9.38 -4.04
N ASP A 110 -15.09 10.19 -5.09
CA ASP A 110 -15.54 9.87 -6.45
C ASP A 110 -14.55 10.44 -7.48
N PRO A 111 -14.68 10.10 -8.77
CA PRO A 111 -13.77 10.57 -9.81
C PRO A 111 -13.71 12.10 -9.97
N ASP A 112 -14.75 12.84 -9.67
CA ASP A 112 -14.78 14.30 -9.79
C ASP A 112 -13.84 15.01 -8.82
N HIS A 113 -13.30 14.30 -7.82
CA HIS A 113 -12.27 14.81 -6.92
C HIS A 113 -10.85 14.78 -7.50
N PHE A 114 -10.66 14.17 -8.68
CA PHE A 114 -9.33 13.98 -9.29
C PHE A 114 -9.17 14.92 -10.49
N ASP A 115 -8.49 16.06 -10.33
CA ASP A 115 -8.10 16.91 -11.46
C ASP A 115 -6.69 16.54 -11.95
N LEU A 116 -6.63 15.59 -12.87
CA LEU A 116 -5.35 15.14 -13.45
C LEU A 116 -4.80 16.11 -14.52
N SER A 117 -5.54 17.16 -14.89
CA SER A 117 -5.08 18.17 -15.84
C SER A 117 -4.02 19.12 -15.26
N VAL A 118 -4.01 19.25 -13.94
CA VAL A 118 -3.09 20.16 -13.23
C VAL A 118 -1.86 19.47 -12.66
N THR A 119 -1.84 18.12 -12.65
CA THR A 119 -0.72 17.34 -12.09
C THR A 119 0.55 17.47 -12.94
N ARG A 120 1.70 17.44 -12.27
CA ARG A 120 3.03 17.33 -12.88
C ARG A 120 3.69 16.00 -12.58
N SER A 121 2.98 15.11 -11.92
CA SER A 121 3.45 13.79 -11.55
C SER A 121 3.69 12.93 -12.79
N ARG A 122 4.54 11.92 -12.68
CA ARG A 122 4.82 10.94 -13.73
C ARG A 122 4.12 9.62 -13.49
N VAL A 123 3.92 9.30 -12.22
CA VAL A 123 3.30 8.04 -11.77
C VAL A 123 2.04 8.39 -10.98
N PHE A 124 0.93 7.78 -11.33
CA PHE A 124 -0.34 7.83 -10.61
C PHE A 124 -0.53 6.50 -9.89
N HIS A 125 -0.48 6.53 -8.56
CA HIS A 125 -0.65 5.35 -7.72
C HIS A 125 -1.98 5.37 -6.99
N VAL A 126 -2.81 4.35 -7.24
CA VAL A 126 -4.11 4.18 -6.60
C VAL A 126 -3.98 3.19 -5.46
N GLY A 127 -4.56 3.55 -4.31
CA GLY A 127 -4.54 2.68 -3.15
C GLY A 127 -5.92 2.24 -2.68
N TYR A 128 -6.01 0.98 -2.33
CA TYR A 128 -7.07 0.31 -1.60
C TYR A 128 -8.47 0.31 -2.25
N PRO A 129 -8.64 0.02 -3.56
CA PRO A 129 -9.93 -0.43 -4.04
C PRO A 129 -10.46 -1.58 -3.17
N GLY A 130 -11.73 -1.47 -2.80
CA GLY A 130 -12.41 -2.46 -1.96
C GLY A 130 -13.05 -1.89 -0.69
N ILE A 131 -12.68 -0.65 -0.30
CA ILE A 131 -13.18 0.02 0.91
C ILE A 131 -13.74 1.42 0.66
N HIS A 132 -13.91 1.82 -0.60
CA HIS A 132 -14.44 3.12 -1.02
C HIS A 132 -15.78 2.94 -1.73
N GLU A 133 -16.87 3.37 -1.12
CA GLU A 133 -18.23 3.05 -1.58
C GLU A 133 -18.51 3.53 -3.01
N LEU A 134 -18.29 4.84 -3.30
CA LEU A 134 -18.55 5.39 -4.63
C LEU A 134 -17.49 4.98 -5.66
N MET A 135 -16.22 5.01 -5.28
CA MET A 135 -15.13 4.62 -6.19
C MET A 135 -15.17 3.15 -6.58
N ASP A 136 -15.65 2.25 -5.70
CA ASP A 136 -15.77 0.82 -5.97
C ASP A 136 -17.01 0.48 -6.82
N GLY A 137 -17.98 1.40 -6.90
CA GLY A 137 -19.20 1.27 -7.68
C GLY A 137 -19.06 1.75 -9.12
N PRO A 138 -20.04 1.43 -9.99
CA PRO A 138 -20.08 1.92 -11.36
C PRO A 138 -20.08 3.47 -11.42
N TRP A 139 -19.33 4.04 -12.38
CA TRP A 139 -19.31 5.48 -12.62
C TRP A 139 -19.45 5.78 -14.12
N GLY A 140 -20.49 6.51 -14.48
CA GLY A 140 -20.84 6.74 -15.88
C GLY A 140 -21.01 5.42 -16.65
N HIS A 141 -20.13 5.17 -17.59
CA HIS A 141 -20.08 3.95 -18.39
C HIS A 141 -19.02 2.94 -17.92
N ASP A 142 -18.26 3.29 -16.88
CA ASP A 142 -17.17 2.47 -16.38
C ASP A 142 -17.61 1.54 -15.25
N ALA A 143 -16.88 0.44 -15.11
CA ALA A 143 -17.20 -0.60 -14.12
C ALA A 143 -17.01 -0.09 -12.68
N SER A 144 -16.15 0.95 -12.49
CA SER A 144 -15.93 1.59 -11.19
C SER A 144 -15.33 2.99 -11.40
N GLY A 145 -15.42 3.84 -10.37
CA GLY A 145 -14.73 5.12 -10.35
C GLY A 145 -13.22 4.98 -10.49
N TRP A 146 -12.62 3.88 -9.98
CA TRP A 146 -11.20 3.58 -10.16
C TRP A 146 -10.83 3.38 -11.63
N VAL A 147 -11.69 2.71 -12.40
CA VAL A 147 -11.48 2.56 -13.85
C VAL A 147 -11.50 3.91 -14.55
N THR A 148 -12.41 4.80 -14.16
CA THR A 148 -12.50 6.16 -14.73
C THR A 148 -11.21 6.93 -14.50
N VAL A 149 -10.76 7.05 -13.26
CA VAL A 149 -9.53 7.83 -12.95
C VAL A 149 -8.26 7.20 -13.54
N LEU A 150 -8.18 5.87 -13.65
CA LEU A 150 -7.06 5.20 -14.31
C LEU A 150 -7.02 5.48 -15.82
N LYS A 151 -8.18 5.54 -16.49
CA LYS A 151 -8.28 5.94 -17.89
C LYS A 151 -7.84 7.39 -18.09
N GLU A 152 -8.28 8.28 -17.22
CA GLU A 152 -7.92 9.69 -17.24
C GLU A 152 -6.43 9.88 -17.00
N ALA A 153 -5.84 9.17 -16.02
CA ALA A 153 -4.41 9.18 -15.77
C ALA A 153 -3.59 8.75 -17.00
N ARG A 154 -3.98 7.67 -17.64
CA ARG A 154 -3.34 7.23 -18.89
C ARG A 154 -3.50 8.23 -20.01
N ALA A 155 -4.69 8.85 -20.16
CA ALA A 155 -4.92 9.88 -21.18
C ALA A 155 -4.08 11.14 -20.92
N ALA A 156 -3.77 11.44 -19.65
CA ALA A 156 -2.84 12.50 -19.25
C ALA A 156 -1.35 12.10 -19.41
N GLY A 157 -1.05 10.87 -19.81
CA GLY A 157 0.31 10.38 -20.05
C GLY A 157 1.04 9.91 -18.77
N LEU A 158 0.30 9.63 -17.70
CA LEU A 158 0.88 9.13 -16.45
C LEU A 158 1.08 7.61 -16.51
N GLU A 159 2.15 7.11 -15.93
CA GLU A 159 2.30 5.69 -15.61
C GLU A 159 1.36 5.35 -14.45
N THR A 160 0.60 4.27 -14.57
CA THR A 160 -0.44 3.90 -13.63
C THR A 160 -0.04 2.72 -12.77
N SER A 161 -0.29 2.82 -11.48
CA SER A 161 -0.01 1.76 -10.50
C SER A 161 -1.16 1.61 -9.53
N ILE A 162 -1.33 0.40 -8.98
CA ILE A 162 -2.33 0.11 -7.96
C ILE A 162 -1.75 -0.80 -6.89
N ASP A 163 -2.16 -0.54 -5.65
CA ASP A 163 -2.11 -1.43 -4.51
C ASP A 163 -3.55 -1.73 -4.06
N LEU A 164 -3.77 -2.90 -3.48
CA LEU A 164 -5.09 -3.33 -3.04
C LEU A 164 -5.14 -3.40 -1.51
N VAL A 165 -6.31 -3.69 -0.98
CA VAL A 165 -6.49 -4.00 0.42
C VAL A 165 -6.89 -5.47 0.57
N SER A 166 -6.33 -6.14 1.56
CA SER A 166 -6.62 -7.55 1.86
C SER A 166 -8.02 -7.70 2.47
N VAL A 167 -9.04 -7.62 1.63
CA VAL A 167 -10.44 -7.94 1.94
C VAL A 167 -10.78 -9.36 1.48
N GLU A 168 -12.04 -9.75 1.56
CA GLU A 168 -12.50 -11.05 1.09
C GLU A 168 -12.12 -11.26 -0.40
N PRO A 169 -11.59 -12.46 -0.79
CA PRO A 169 -11.02 -12.69 -2.13
C PRO A 169 -11.98 -12.39 -3.29
N GLY A 170 -13.28 -12.67 -3.16
CA GLY A 170 -14.28 -12.33 -4.17
C GLY A 170 -14.43 -10.82 -4.35
N ARG A 171 -14.28 -10.04 -3.28
CA ARG A 171 -14.28 -8.57 -3.33
C ARG A 171 -13.04 -8.06 -4.06
N ILE A 172 -11.84 -8.61 -3.77
CA ILE A 172 -10.59 -8.27 -4.47
C ILE A 172 -10.76 -8.47 -5.98
N ALA A 173 -11.29 -9.62 -6.40
CA ALA A 173 -11.54 -9.91 -7.81
C ALA A 173 -12.52 -8.92 -8.46
N THR A 174 -13.60 -8.59 -7.76
CA THR A 174 -14.66 -7.72 -8.27
C THR A 174 -14.17 -6.29 -8.52
N VAL A 175 -13.38 -5.73 -7.59
CA VAL A 175 -12.93 -4.34 -7.69
C VAL A 175 -11.60 -4.20 -8.45
N GLY A 176 -10.70 -5.17 -8.32
CA GLY A 176 -9.36 -5.09 -8.90
C GLY A 176 -9.30 -5.49 -10.38
N ARG A 177 -9.98 -6.58 -10.79
CA ARG A 177 -9.91 -7.06 -12.18
C ARG A 177 -10.30 -6.03 -13.23
N PRO A 178 -11.36 -5.22 -13.06
CA PRO A 178 -11.72 -4.18 -14.03
C PRO A 178 -10.61 -3.12 -14.21
N CYS A 179 -9.75 -2.92 -13.23
CA CYS A 179 -8.64 -1.96 -13.28
C CYS A 179 -7.44 -2.46 -14.12
N LEU A 180 -7.21 -3.79 -14.18
CA LEU A 180 -6.02 -4.39 -14.77
C LEU A 180 -5.70 -3.91 -16.21
N PRO A 181 -6.67 -3.68 -17.12
CA PRO A 181 -6.39 -3.19 -18.47
C PRO A 181 -5.79 -1.77 -18.52
N TYR A 182 -5.91 -1.02 -17.43
CA TYR A 182 -5.51 0.38 -17.34
C TYR A 182 -4.29 0.61 -16.46
N LEU A 183 -3.62 -0.47 -16.05
CA LEU A 183 -2.40 -0.41 -15.24
C LEU A 183 -1.15 -0.63 -16.09
N ASP A 184 -0.07 0.04 -15.69
CA ASP A 184 1.30 -0.24 -16.12
C ASP A 184 2.01 -1.12 -15.08
N HIS A 185 1.71 -0.92 -13.78
CA HIS A 185 2.31 -1.67 -12.69
C HIS A 185 1.25 -2.14 -11.68
N LEU A 186 1.33 -3.39 -11.25
CA LEU A 186 0.55 -3.95 -10.16
C LEU A 186 1.50 -4.31 -9.02
N ILE A 187 1.28 -3.72 -7.82
CA ILE A 187 2.09 -3.97 -6.62
C ILE A 187 1.14 -4.46 -5.54
N VAL A 188 1.17 -5.74 -5.20
CA VAL A 188 0.20 -6.36 -4.30
C VAL A 188 0.86 -7.42 -3.42
N ASN A 189 0.18 -7.81 -2.33
CA ASN A 189 0.65 -8.90 -1.51
C ASN A 189 0.19 -10.28 -2.01
N ASP A 190 0.63 -11.34 -1.32
CA ASP A 190 0.34 -12.73 -1.64
C ASP A 190 -1.18 -13.06 -1.59
N VAL A 191 -1.93 -12.50 -0.65
CA VAL A 191 -3.38 -12.71 -0.54
C VAL A 191 -4.13 -12.03 -1.69
N GLU A 192 -3.75 -10.80 -2.00
CA GLU A 192 -4.37 -9.97 -3.04
C GLU A 192 -4.17 -10.54 -4.43
N ILE A 193 -2.95 -10.98 -4.77
CA ILE A 193 -2.70 -11.63 -6.06
C ILE A 193 -3.49 -12.93 -6.18
N GLY A 194 -3.64 -13.67 -5.09
CA GLY A 194 -4.46 -14.86 -5.03
C GLY A 194 -5.93 -14.57 -5.36
N GLY A 195 -6.50 -13.52 -4.77
CA GLY A 195 -7.85 -13.05 -5.04
C GLY A 195 -8.04 -12.62 -6.50
N LEU A 196 -7.09 -11.88 -7.06
CA LEU A 196 -7.12 -11.47 -8.47
C LEU A 196 -7.02 -12.66 -9.43
N ALA A 197 -6.14 -13.62 -9.16
CA ALA A 197 -5.91 -14.78 -10.02
C ALA A 197 -6.97 -15.88 -9.85
N GLY A 198 -7.65 -15.94 -8.70
CA GLY A 198 -8.47 -17.08 -8.30
C GLY A 198 -7.63 -18.30 -7.93
N ILE A 199 -6.42 -18.07 -7.38
CA ILE A 199 -5.45 -19.09 -6.97
C ILE A 199 -5.21 -18.95 -5.47
N GLU A 200 -5.21 -20.06 -4.73
CA GLU A 200 -4.84 -20.04 -3.31
C GLU A 200 -3.33 -19.90 -3.17
N THR A 201 -2.88 -18.75 -2.70
CA THR A 201 -1.46 -18.36 -2.55
C THR A 201 -0.96 -18.41 -1.11
N VAL A 202 -1.87 -18.51 -0.14
CA VAL A 202 -1.55 -18.60 1.29
C VAL A 202 -2.32 -19.76 1.90
N ARG A 203 -1.60 -20.69 2.55
CA ARG A 203 -2.18 -21.86 3.22
C ARG A 203 -1.74 -21.91 4.67
N GLY A 204 -2.70 -21.93 5.59
CA GLY A 204 -2.39 -21.95 7.02
C GLY A 204 -1.52 -20.78 7.49
N GLY A 205 -1.61 -19.64 6.83
CA GLY A 205 -0.79 -18.45 7.12
C GLY A 205 0.64 -18.50 6.54
N VAL A 206 0.93 -19.46 5.66
CA VAL A 206 2.22 -19.60 4.98
C VAL A 206 2.04 -19.30 3.49
N THR A 207 2.89 -18.43 2.95
CA THR A 207 2.91 -18.08 1.53
C THR A 207 3.42 -19.25 0.68
N ASP A 208 2.66 -19.63 -0.34
CA ASP A 208 3.09 -20.53 -1.41
C ASP A 208 3.72 -19.71 -2.54
N VAL A 209 5.05 -19.70 -2.59
CA VAL A 209 5.82 -18.86 -3.53
C VAL A 209 5.57 -19.26 -4.97
N ASP A 210 5.43 -20.55 -5.28
CA ASP A 210 5.14 -21.02 -6.64
C ASP A 210 3.73 -20.65 -7.07
N ALA A 211 2.75 -20.73 -6.16
CA ALA A 211 1.41 -20.24 -6.41
C ALA A 211 1.40 -18.73 -6.67
N CYS A 212 2.21 -17.93 -5.94
CA CYS A 212 2.38 -16.50 -6.20
C CYS A 212 2.98 -16.23 -7.59
N ARG A 213 4.00 -17.00 -8.01
CA ARG A 213 4.58 -16.92 -9.37
C ARG A 213 3.54 -17.22 -10.45
N ALA A 214 2.75 -18.27 -10.27
CA ALA A 214 1.69 -18.66 -11.18
C ALA A 214 0.57 -17.60 -11.24
N ALA A 215 0.16 -17.07 -10.09
CA ALA A 215 -0.84 -16.02 -9.98
C ALA A 215 -0.37 -14.72 -10.67
N ALA A 216 0.87 -14.28 -10.43
CA ALA A 216 1.45 -13.12 -11.09
C ALA A 216 1.47 -13.26 -12.62
N ALA A 217 1.85 -14.44 -13.13
CA ALA A 217 1.84 -14.72 -14.57
C ALA A 217 0.42 -14.71 -15.16
N THR A 218 -0.55 -15.27 -14.44
CA THR A 218 -1.96 -15.29 -14.83
C THR A 218 -2.52 -13.86 -14.91
N VAL A 219 -2.33 -13.07 -13.86
CA VAL A 219 -2.84 -11.69 -13.79
C VAL A 219 -2.18 -10.79 -14.81
N LEU A 220 -0.88 -10.95 -15.08
CA LEU A 220 -0.18 -10.23 -16.14
C LEU A 220 -0.82 -10.45 -17.53
N GLY A 221 -1.38 -11.62 -17.75
CA GLY A 221 -2.12 -11.96 -18.98
C GLY A 221 -3.48 -11.26 -19.13
N HIS A 222 -4.05 -10.71 -18.05
CA HIS A 222 -5.37 -10.10 -18.05
C HIS A 222 -5.39 -8.59 -18.36
N GLY A 223 -4.24 -7.96 -18.56
CA GLY A 223 -4.14 -6.52 -18.80
C GLY A 223 -2.98 -6.15 -19.71
N SER A 224 -2.70 -4.85 -19.80
CA SER A 224 -1.58 -4.29 -20.56
C SER A 224 -0.34 -4.02 -19.72
N MET A 225 -0.34 -4.43 -18.43
CA MET A 225 0.72 -4.15 -17.48
C MET A 225 2.11 -4.55 -17.96
N GLU A 226 3.09 -3.71 -17.67
CA GLU A 226 4.51 -4.01 -17.87
C GLU A 226 5.01 -4.95 -16.77
N THR A 227 4.53 -4.77 -15.51
CA THR A 227 4.96 -5.56 -14.37
C THR A 227 3.81 -5.92 -13.44
N VAL A 228 3.87 -7.15 -12.90
CA VAL A 228 3.09 -7.60 -11.74
C VAL A 228 4.08 -8.01 -10.66
N ILE A 229 4.02 -7.34 -9.52
CA ILE A 229 4.91 -7.50 -8.37
C ILE A 229 4.09 -8.01 -7.20
N VAL A 230 4.54 -9.11 -6.59
CA VAL A 230 3.89 -9.73 -5.43
C VAL A 230 4.88 -9.77 -4.29
N HIS A 231 4.59 -9.05 -3.20
CA HIS A 231 5.41 -9.04 -2.00
C HIS A 231 4.79 -9.87 -0.87
N PHE A 232 5.63 -10.45 -0.05
CA PHE A 232 5.25 -11.27 1.10
C PHE A 232 6.39 -11.31 2.13
N PRO A 233 6.18 -11.85 3.35
CA PRO A 233 7.20 -11.79 4.40
C PRO A 233 8.56 -12.37 4.06
N LEU A 234 8.62 -13.37 3.16
CA LEU A 234 9.88 -14.02 2.77
C LEU A 234 10.60 -13.30 1.62
N GLY A 235 9.89 -12.48 0.83
CA GLY A 235 10.46 -11.81 -0.32
C GLY A 235 9.42 -11.23 -1.28
N ALA A 236 9.81 -11.09 -2.54
CA ALA A 236 8.91 -10.71 -3.61
C ALA A 236 9.20 -11.51 -4.88
N VAL A 237 8.17 -11.73 -5.67
CA VAL A 237 8.27 -12.25 -7.03
C VAL A 237 7.67 -11.24 -8.01
N ALA A 238 8.25 -11.15 -9.20
CA ALA A 238 7.74 -10.28 -10.24
C ALA A 238 7.69 -11.00 -11.58
N ALA A 239 6.63 -10.73 -12.33
CA ALA A 239 6.45 -11.14 -13.72
C ALA A 239 6.38 -9.89 -14.59
N THR A 240 7.09 -9.89 -15.71
CA THR A 240 7.14 -8.76 -16.65
C THR A 240 6.62 -9.16 -18.01
N ARG A 241 6.12 -8.18 -18.77
CA ARG A 241 5.58 -8.41 -20.12
C ARG A 241 6.64 -8.90 -21.11
N ASN A 242 7.89 -8.53 -20.94
CA ASN A 242 9.00 -9.05 -21.77
C ASN A 242 9.41 -10.50 -21.43
N GLY A 243 8.71 -11.15 -20.51
CA GLY A 243 8.94 -12.56 -20.14
C GLY A 243 9.92 -12.76 -18.99
N SER A 244 10.53 -11.70 -18.42
CA SER A 244 11.42 -11.83 -17.27
C SER A 244 10.64 -12.28 -16.03
N ARG A 245 11.29 -13.09 -15.19
CA ARG A 245 10.81 -13.52 -13.88
C ARG A 245 11.89 -13.18 -12.87
N ILE A 246 11.53 -12.44 -11.84
CA ILE A 246 12.47 -11.98 -10.81
C ILE A 246 11.95 -12.48 -9.46
N SER A 247 12.88 -12.97 -8.64
CA SER A 247 12.60 -13.31 -7.25
C SER A 247 13.65 -12.62 -6.38
N GLU A 248 13.24 -11.84 -5.41
CA GLU A 248 14.11 -11.11 -4.50
C GLU A 248 13.77 -11.50 -3.06
N PRO A 249 14.70 -12.08 -2.27
CA PRO A 249 14.45 -12.39 -0.87
C PRO A 249 14.36 -11.11 -0.04
N SER A 250 13.49 -11.10 0.98
CA SER A 250 13.36 -9.98 1.90
C SER A 250 14.59 -9.84 2.82
N VAL A 251 14.66 -8.72 3.53
CA VAL A 251 15.72 -8.45 4.50
C VAL A 251 15.54 -9.31 5.76
N SER A 252 16.63 -9.84 6.30
CA SER A 252 16.63 -10.60 7.55
C SER A 252 16.70 -9.67 8.76
N VAL A 253 15.58 -8.97 9.04
CA VAL A 253 15.51 -8.03 10.15
C VAL A 253 15.68 -8.75 11.49
N PRO A 254 16.62 -8.31 12.37
CA PRO A 254 16.76 -8.88 13.70
C PRO A 254 15.46 -8.73 14.51
N PRO A 255 14.99 -9.76 15.24
CA PRO A 255 13.74 -9.67 16.01
C PRO A 255 13.69 -8.48 16.99
N ALA A 256 14.82 -8.10 17.58
CA ALA A 256 14.92 -6.98 18.49
C ALA A 256 14.73 -5.59 17.84
N GLU A 257 14.83 -5.51 16.52
CA GLU A 257 14.62 -4.28 15.74
C GLU A 257 13.16 -4.14 15.27
N VAL A 258 12.35 -5.19 15.40
CA VAL A 258 10.95 -5.19 14.97
C VAL A 258 10.08 -4.61 16.07
N VAL A 259 9.60 -3.39 15.85
CA VAL A 259 8.69 -2.67 16.76
C VAL A 259 7.24 -2.86 16.32
N ALA A 260 6.95 -2.67 15.02
CA ALA A 260 5.64 -2.87 14.43
C ALA A 260 5.78 -3.31 12.97
N SER A 261 4.72 -3.88 12.39
CA SER A 261 4.72 -4.29 10.97
C SER A 261 3.61 -3.63 10.14
N ASN A 262 2.87 -2.68 10.74
CA ASN A 262 1.88 -1.90 10.01
C ASN A 262 2.58 -0.97 9.01
N GLY A 263 2.06 -0.86 7.77
CA GLY A 263 2.64 -0.02 6.73
C GLY A 263 3.87 -0.58 6.02
N ALA A 264 4.33 -1.82 6.33
CA ALA A 264 5.46 -2.43 5.63
C ALA A 264 5.17 -2.67 4.14
N GLY A 265 3.92 -2.97 3.77
CA GLY A 265 3.46 -3.04 2.38
C GLY A 265 3.54 -1.68 1.69
N ASP A 266 3.02 -0.62 2.33
CA ASP A 266 3.12 0.75 1.82
C ASP A 266 4.58 1.20 1.62
N ALA A 267 5.45 0.88 2.58
CA ALA A 267 6.89 1.16 2.48
C ALA A 267 7.56 0.37 1.34
N PHE A 268 7.17 -0.90 1.13
CA PHE A 268 7.63 -1.69 0.00
C PHE A 268 7.18 -1.06 -1.33
N ALA A 269 5.89 -0.72 -1.44
CA ALA A 269 5.33 -0.07 -2.63
C ALA A 269 6.06 1.27 -2.90
N ALA A 270 6.31 2.08 -1.88
CA ALA A 270 7.06 3.33 -2.01
C ALA A 270 8.47 3.11 -2.58
N GLY A 271 9.21 2.09 -2.11
CA GLY A 271 10.53 1.77 -2.65
C GLY A 271 10.50 1.35 -4.11
N VAL A 272 9.49 0.57 -4.52
CA VAL A 272 9.28 0.18 -5.92
C VAL A 272 8.89 1.39 -6.77
N LEU A 273 7.94 2.21 -6.32
CA LEU A 273 7.49 3.42 -7.03
C LEU A 273 8.63 4.44 -7.18
N PHE A 274 9.48 4.60 -6.16
CA PHE A 274 10.69 5.41 -6.26
C PHE A 274 11.59 4.91 -7.40
N ALA A 275 11.84 3.60 -7.46
CA ALA A 275 12.68 3.00 -8.49
C ALA A 275 12.07 3.15 -9.89
N ILE A 276 10.75 3.00 -10.05
CA ILE A 276 10.03 3.27 -11.29
C ILE A 276 10.25 4.73 -11.71
N HIS A 277 9.99 5.67 -10.80
CA HIS A 277 10.17 7.11 -11.06
C HIS A 277 11.61 7.45 -11.47
N GLU A 278 12.61 6.88 -10.83
CA GLU A 278 14.04 7.12 -11.09
C GLU A 278 14.61 6.24 -12.20
N HIS A 279 13.76 5.45 -12.89
CA HIS A 279 14.14 4.53 -13.98
C HIS A 279 15.22 3.50 -13.58
N TRP A 280 15.17 3.02 -12.36
CA TRP A 280 16.02 1.93 -11.90
C TRP A 280 15.58 0.59 -12.52
N THR A 281 16.44 -0.42 -12.43
CA THR A 281 16.03 -1.77 -12.80
C THR A 281 14.96 -2.29 -11.85
N LEU A 282 14.08 -3.17 -12.32
CA LEU A 282 13.06 -3.79 -11.47
C LEU A 282 13.70 -4.55 -10.29
N ALA A 283 14.84 -5.21 -10.50
CA ALA A 283 15.56 -5.90 -9.43
C ALA A 283 16.03 -4.93 -8.32
N ASP A 284 16.56 -3.76 -8.69
CA ASP A 284 16.96 -2.75 -7.73
C ASP A 284 15.74 -2.12 -7.03
N GLY A 285 14.61 -1.98 -7.76
CA GLY A 285 13.33 -1.56 -7.18
C GLY A 285 12.82 -2.52 -6.11
N LEU A 286 12.86 -3.83 -6.36
CA LEU A 286 12.47 -4.84 -5.36
C LEU A 286 13.41 -4.83 -4.14
N ARG A 287 14.72 -4.62 -4.35
CA ARG A 287 15.69 -4.47 -3.26
C ARG A 287 15.41 -3.26 -2.41
N LEU A 288 15.11 -2.10 -3.03
CA LEU A 288 14.76 -0.89 -2.30
C LEU A 288 13.41 -1.06 -1.59
N GLY A 289 12.42 -1.69 -2.22
CA GLY A 289 11.14 -2.03 -1.60
C GLY A 289 11.33 -2.81 -0.30
N HIS A 290 12.13 -3.90 -0.34
CA HIS A 290 12.45 -4.67 0.86
C HIS A 290 13.27 -3.88 1.89
N ALA A 291 14.17 -3.01 1.48
CA ALA A 291 14.94 -2.17 2.38
C ALA A 291 14.06 -1.15 3.10
N ALA A 292 13.14 -0.48 2.39
CA ALA A 292 12.18 0.45 2.95
C ALA A 292 11.19 -0.26 3.90
N ALA A 293 10.67 -1.43 3.49
CA ALA A 293 9.82 -2.26 4.35
C ALA A 293 10.55 -2.69 5.64
N ALA A 294 11.82 -3.11 5.54
CA ALA A 294 12.61 -3.48 6.70
C ALA A 294 12.87 -2.27 7.64
N ALA A 295 13.12 -1.09 7.07
CA ALA A 295 13.31 0.14 7.83
C ALA A 295 12.03 0.55 8.56
N SER A 296 10.85 0.42 7.93
CA SER A 296 9.56 0.77 8.53
C SER A 296 9.23 -0.05 9.78
N LEU A 297 9.69 -1.31 9.84
CA LEU A 297 9.44 -2.19 11.00
C LEU A 297 10.01 -1.67 12.32
N ARG A 298 10.90 -0.68 12.28
CA ARG A 298 11.57 -0.09 13.45
C ARG A 298 10.77 1.02 14.12
N SER A 299 9.57 1.30 13.65
CA SER A 299 8.73 2.38 14.18
C SER A 299 7.33 1.89 14.50
N LEU A 300 6.72 2.46 15.54
CA LEU A 300 5.29 2.30 15.83
C LEU A 300 4.40 3.02 14.80
N SER A 301 4.89 4.11 14.21
CA SER A 301 4.19 4.75 13.10
C SER A 301 4.40 3.93 11.82
N THR A 302 3.40 3.90 10.95
CA THR A 302 3.34 3.00 9.77
C THR A 302 4.59 3.03 8.89
N VAL A 303 5.18 4.20 8.67
CA VAL A 303 6.34 4.37 7.79
C VAL A 303 7.45 5.24 8.39
N GLY A 304 7.34 5.63 9.66
CA GLY A 304 8.28 6.57 10.31
C GLY A 304 9.73 6.06 10.44
N GLY A 305 9.96 4.77 10.22
CA GLY A 305 11.32 4.19 10.18
C GLY A 305 12.01 4.33 8.82
N VAL A 306 11.27 4.73 7.75
CA VAL A 306 11.82 4.90 6.41
C VAL A 306 12.68 6.17 6.37
N VAL A 307 13.91 6.01 5.93
CA VAL A 307 14.90 7.07 5.78
C VAL A 307 15.37 7.13 4.32
N ASP A 308 16.33 7.99 3.98
CA ASP A 308 16.79 8.10 2.61
C ASP A 308 17.18 6.73 2.01
N HIS A 309 16.97 6.58 0.71
CA HIS A 309 17.10 5.30 0.02
C HIS A 309 18.45 4.62 0.21
N ARG A 310 19.55 5.41 0.32
CA ARG A 310 20.90 4.86 0.52
C ARG A 310 21.05 4.30 1.93
N SER A 311 20.52 5.00 2.92
CA SER A 311 20.50 4.55 4.31
C SER A 311 19.63 3.31 4.50
N CYS A 312 18.47 3.22 3.83
CA CYS A 312 17.64 2.02 3.82
C CYS A 312 18.39 0.83 3.22
N LEU A 313 19.05 1.00 2.07
CA LEU A 313 19.86 -0.06 1.44
C LEU A 313 21.03 -0.47 2.32
N ALA A 314 21.77 0.47 2.91
CA ALA A 314 22.88 0.17 3.82
C ALA A 314 22.43 -0.58 5.07
N LEU A 315 21.24 -0.28 5.60
CA LEU A 315 20.63 -1.02 6.70
C LEU A 315 20.31 -2.46 6.29
N ALA A 316 19.71 -2.64 5.11
CA ALA A 316 19.39 -3.95 4.55
C ALA A 316 20.66 -4.80 4.31
N ASP A 317 21.73 -4.21 3.81
CA ASP A 317 23.02 -4.88 3.61
C ASP A 317 23.64 -5.32 4.93
N ARG A 318 23.52 -4.50 5.99
CA ARG A 318 24.01 -4.83 7.34
C ARG A 318 23.29 -6.04 7.94
N TRP A 319 21.98 -6.13 7.75
CA TRP A 319 21.17 -7.24 8.30
C TRP A 319 21.21 -8.48 7.42
N GLY A 320 21.57 -8.32 6.13
CA GLY A 320 21.56 -9.39 5.15
C GLY A 320 20.17 -9.77 4.66
N ARG A 321 20.14 -10.72 3.75
CA ARG A 321 18.92 -11.21 3.11
C ARG A 321 18.50 -12.57 3.65
N ARG A 322 17.21 -12.84 3.61
CA ARG A 322 16.69 -14.20 3.82
C ARG A 322 17.21 -15.16 2.74
N PRO A 323 17.09 -16.49 2.92
CA PRO A 323 17.40 -17.46 1.88
C PRO A 323 16.69 -17.13 0.55
N ARG A 324 17.26 -17.59 -0.56
CA ARG A 324 16.64 -17.46 -1.88
C ARG A 324 15.26 -18.11 -1.90
N LEU A 325 14.39 -17.57 -2.71
CA LEU A 325 13.07 -18.12 -2.98
C LEU A 325 13.21 -19.17 -4.08
N ASP A 326 13.50 -20.40 -3.68
CA ASP A 326 13.63 -21.53 -4.60
C ASP A 326 12.26 -22.05 -5.03
#